data_85a959b217d2559289c2a5e4e6fdc9d4
#
_entry.id   85a959b217d2559289c2a5e4e6fdc9d4
#
_cell.length_a   1.000
_cell.length_b   1.000
_cell.length_c   1.000
_cell.angle_alpha   90.00
_cell.angle_beta   90.00
_cell.angle_gamma   90.00
#
_symmetry.space_group_name_H-M   'P 1'
#
loop_
_entity.id
_entity.type
_entity.pdbx_description
1 polymer ?
#
loop_
_entity_poly.entity_id
_entity_poly.type
_entity_poly.pdbx_seq_one_letter_code
_entity_poly.pdbx_strand_id
1 'polypeptide(L)'
;MSLMNTTQAPPTPQDTPLPLRFFAFALIGMTLLTSCAAAPDDDDDSPPDYPDIQLYDFESAAPWFPCPEADSFPDEATVVTAFAQADQNFGGENLREVEALAEFPASGDWAQVGMWFELECPEGGECDHWDRAGSVQLVLNPEAAPENQEQMELLRHVTPYRRGMCQFVDVTALASLFQGTQTLRSWIDTWVGPGHSDGDGWRTTVRFVMYPGPRAGATQVQNVWGRRSITVGQVEEGQTVDDQIEPVVFRVPEDTERVIAHLTTTGHSFGNSGNCAEFCEMQHNVVIDGQSSSWSGWRDDCDENPVSPQSGTWEYPRNGWCPGATAAGGMIDITKHVVPGEDTELDLEILLSNGFEYNNVSPGSLLPYTFVSLKLYSWSEE
;
A
#
# COMPACT_ATOMS: atom_id res chain seq x y z
N MET A 1 -51.48 30.11 -5.41
CA MET A 1 -52.12 29.48 -6.60
C MET A 1 -51.45 28.13 -6.79
N SER A 2 -52.21 27.12 -6.46
CA SER A 2 -51.88 25.71 -6.33
C SER A 2 -51.71 25.04 -7.68
N LEU A 3 -50.78 24.11 -7.84
CA LEU A 3 -50.92 22.98 -8.74
C LEU A 3 -50.07 21.79 -8.17
N MET A 4 -50.82 20.87 -7.58
CA MET A 4 -50.37 19.50 -7.32
C MET A 4 -50.22 18.75 -8.65
N ASN A 5 -49.14 17.99 -8.80
CA ASN A 5 -49.03 16.96 -9.82
C ASN A 5 -48.75 15.63 -9.16
N THR A 6 -49.77 14.78 -9.17
CA THR A 6 -49.74 13.38 -8.75
C THR A 6 -49.20 12.52 -9.88
N THR A 7 -48.13 11.78 -9.67
CA THR A 7 -47.67 10.70 -10.57
C THR A 7 -47.99 9.34 -9.98
N GLN A 8 -48.82 8.60 -10.72
CA GLN A 8 -49.23 7.22 -10.47
C GLN A 8 -48.06 6.24 -10.64
N ALA A 9 -48.04 5.21 -9.78
CA ALA A 9 -47.17 4.05 -9.88
C ALA A 9 -47.64 3.06 -10.96
N PRO A 10 -46.71 2.34 -11.62
CA PRO A 10 -47.08 1.30 -12.60
C PRO A 10 -47.47 -0.02 -11.92
N PRO A 11 -48.28 -0.87 -12.60
CA PRO A 11 -48.83 -2.08 -12.03
C PRO A 11 -47.84 -3.27 -12.07
N THR A 12 -48.00 -4.15 -11.09
CA THR A 12 -47.30 -5.44 -10.93
C THR A 12 -47.78 -6.46 -12.00
N PRO A 13 -46.89 -7.34 -12.49
CA PRO A 13 -47.27 -8.44 -13.38
C PRO A 13 -47.87 -9.64 -12.57
N GLN A 14 -48.97 -10.17 -13.15
CA GLN A 14 -49.67 -11.34 -12.63
C GLN A 14 -48.96 -12.64 -13.01
N ASP A 15 -48.93 -13.58 -12.06
CA ASP A 15 -48.55 -14.95 -12.24
C ASP A 15 -49.45 -15.74 -13.17
N THR A 16 -48.89 -16.40 -14.15
CA THR A 16 -49.56 -17.45 -14.97
C THR A 16 -48.85 -18.81 -14.77
N PRO A 17 -49.58 -19.87 -14.42
CA PRO A 17 -49.00 -21.18 -14.25
C PRO A 17 -48.81 -21.94 -15.57
N LEU A 18 -47.63 -22.57 -15.75
CA LEU A 18 -47.33 -23.47 -16.87
C LEU A 18 -47.77 -24.93 -16.56
N PRO A 19 -48.26 -25.67 -17.55
CA PRO A 19 -48.78 -27.01 -17.32
C PRO A 19 -47.65 -28.08 -17.29
N LEU A 20 -47.77 -29.00 -16.33
CA LEU A 20 -47.01 -30.25 -16.25
C LEU A 20 -47.27 -31.13 -17.49
N ARG A 21 -46.23 -31.52 -18.22
CA ARG A 21 -46.24 -32.64 -19.17
C ARG A 21 -45.44 -33.80 -18.60
N PHE A 22 -46.17 -34.87 -18.30
CA PHE A 22 -45.60 -36.21 -18.03
C PHE A 22 -45.09 -36.82 -19.32
N PHE A 23 -43.81 -37.22 -19.37
CA PHE A 23 -43.30 -38.18 -20.35
C PHE A 23 -42.85 -39.45 -19.61
N ALA A 24 -43.55 -40.52 -19.91
CA ALA A 24 -43.14 -41.86 -19.53
C ALA A 24 -42.07 -42.34 -20.49
N PHE A 25 -40.90 -42.76 -19.99
CA PHE A 25 -39.93 -43.50 -20.78
C PHE A 25 -39.75 -44.91 -20.23
N ALA A 26 -39.90 -45.85 -21.17
CA ALA A 26 -39.78 -47.27 -20.95
C ALA A 26 -38.33 -47.67 -20.66
N LEU A 27 -38.13 -48.54 -19.66
CA LEU A 27 -36.87 -49.23 -19.39
C LEU A 27 -36.61 -50.27 -20.52
N ILE A 28 -35.45 -50.10 -21.19
CA ILE A 28 -34.81 -51.21 -21.92
C ILE A 28 -33.48 -51.43 -21.18
N GLY A 29 -33.40 -52.57 -20.49
CA GLY A 29 -32.17 -53.01 -19.85
C GLY A 29 -31.15 -53.47 -20.87
N MET A 30 -29.97 -52.88 -20.80
CA MET A 30 -28.77 -53.40 -21.49
C MET A 30 -27.63 -53.37 -20.47
N THR A 31 -27.34 -54.52 -19.90
CA THR A 31 -26.19 -54.76 -19.04
C THR A 31 -24.90 -54.72 -19.87
N LEU A 32 -24.21 -53.60 -19.85
CA LEU A 32 -22.82 -53.52 -20.28
C LEU A 32 -21.94 -53.65 -19.03
N LEU A 33 -21.25 -54.78 -18.91
CA LEU A 33 -20.12 -54.93 -17.99
C LEU A 33 -18.96 -54.06 -18.51
N THR A 34 -18.88 -52.82 -18.05
CA THR A 34 -17.67 -52.00 -18.17
C THR A 34 -16.78 -52.32 -16.97
N SER A 35 -15.65 -52.94 -17.22
CA SER A 35 -14.54 -53.03 -16.28
C SER A 35 -14.11 -51.59 -15.97
N CYS A 36 -14.37 -51.13 -14.75
CA CYS A 36 -13.69 -49.96 -14.22
C CYS A 36 -12.21 -50.28 -14.06
N ALA A 37 -11.40 -49.87 -15.01
CA ALA A 37 -10.00 -49.62 -14.71
C ALA A 37 -9.98 -48.49 -13.68
N ALA A 38 -9.44 -48.73 -12.50
CA ALA A 38 -9.16 -47.69 -11.54
C ALA A 38 -8.24 -46.67 -12.26
N ALA A 39 -8.64 -45.40 -12.26
CA ALA A 39 -7.70 -44.34 -12.59
C ALA A 39 -6.51 -44.45 -11.60
N PRO A 40 -5.28 -44.21 -12.02
CA PRO A 40 -4.19 -44.10 -11.08
C PRO A 40 -4.56 -43.01 -10.07
N ASP A 41 -4.49 -43.32 -8.78
CA ASP A 41 -4.51 -42.33 -7.68
C ASP A 41 -3.18 -41.55 -7.82
N ASP A 42 -3.21 -40.49 -8.62
CA ASP A 42 -2.15 -39.47 -8.67
C ASP A 42 -2.40 -38.38 -7.61
N ASP A 43 -2.87 -38.78 -6.43
CA ASP A 43 -2.83 -37.92 -5.23
C ASP A 43 -1.42 -38.06 -4.63
N ASP A 44 -0.43 -37.42 -5.29
CA ASP A 44 0.87 -37.17 -4.68
C ASP A 44 0.69 -35.91 -3.78
N ASP A 45 0.21 -36.17 -2.55
CA ASP A 45 0.11 -35.16 -1.48
C ASP A 45 1.49 -34.75 -0.91
N SER A 46 2.57 -35.05 -1.63
CA SER A 46 3.89 -34.57 -1.24
C SER A 46 3.92 -33.05 -1.41
N PRO A 47 4.40 -32.32 -0.38
CA PRO A 47 4.55 -30.88 -0.53
C PRO A 47 5.49 -30.57 -1.71
N PRO A 48 5.25 -29.44 -2.42
CA PRO A 48 6.12 -29.02 -3.52
C PRO A 48 7.58 -29.01 -3.09
N ASP A 49 8.47 -29.53 -3.94
CA ASP A 49 9.91 -29.50 -3.69
C ASP A 49 10.45 -28.13 -4.09
N TYR A 50 10.64 -27.25 -3.10
CA TYR A 50 11.23 -25.92 -3.33
C TYR A 50 12.76 -25.99 -3.27
N PRO A 51 13.47 -25.17 -4.08
CA PRO A 51 14.92 -25.05 -3.98
C PRO A 51 15.33 -24.51 -2.61
N ASP A 52 16.44 -25.06 -2.08
CA ASP A 52 17.08 -24.49 -0.86
C ASP A 52 17.78 -23.18 -1.24
N ILE A 53 17.10 -22.07 -1.00
CA ILE A 53 17.52 -20.72 -1.39
C ILE A 53 17.77 -19.87 -0.14
N GLN A 54 18.88 -19.14 -0.12
CA GLN A 54 19.16 -18.19 0.95
C GLN A 54 18.29 -16.93 0.78
N LEU A 55 17.40 -16.70 1.73
CA LEU A 55 16.58 -15.50 1.80
C LEU A 55 17.41 -14.29 2.24
N TYR A 56 16.93 -13.09 1.89
CA TYR A 56 17.54 -11.85 2.36
C TYR A 56 17.17 -11.58 3.82
N ASP A 57 18.14 -11.14 4.62
CA ASP A 57 17.94 -10.84 6.04
C ASP A 57 17.46 -9.37 6.21
N PHE A 58 16.17 -9.15 6.09
CA PHE A 58 15.56 -7.83 6.29
C PHE A 58 15.62 -7.35 7.74
N GLU A 59 15.68 -8.26 8.72
CA GLU A 59 15.76 -7.90 10.13
C GLU A 59 17.11 -7.22 10.44
N SER A 60 18.20 -7.77 9.93
CA SER A 60 19.52 -7.17 10.06
C SER A 60 19.67 -5.85 9.29
N ALA A 61 18.88 -5.64 8.24
CA ALA A 61 18.93 -4.42 7.44
C ALA A 61 18.08 -3.27 8.02
N ALA A 62 17.17 -3.58 8.97
CA ALA A 62 16.31 -2.58 9.59
C ALA A 62 17.13 -1.61 10.49
N PRO A 63 16.70 -0.35 10.62
CA PRO A 63 15.54 0.29 10.00
C PRO A 63 15.84 0.98 8.65
N TRP A 64 17.04 0.83 8.09
CA TRP A 64 17.51 1.62 6.97
C TRP A 64 17.42 0.91 5.61
N PHE A 65 17.33 -0.43 5.61
CA PHE A 65 17.14 -1.25 4.41
C PHE A 65 18.02 -0.88 3.20
N PRO A 66 19.35 -0.76 3.35
CA PRO A 66 20.21 -0.40 2.22
C PRO A 66 20.13 -1.47 1.13
N CYS A 67 20.23 -1.06 -0.15
CA CYS A 67 20.28 -2.02 -1.24
C CYS A 67 21.48 -2.94 -1.10
N PRO A 68 21.31 -4.26 -1.30
CA PRO A 68 22.42 -5.18 -1.48
C PRO A 68 23.15 -4.91 -2.80
N GLU A 69 24.28 -5.59 -3.04
CA GLU A 69 24.94 -5.57 -4.33
C GLU A 69 23.97 -6.09 -5.42
N ALA A 70 23.86 -5.38 -6.54
CA ALA A 70 22.87 -5.68 -7.58
C ALA A 70 22.96 -7.12 -8.15
N ASP A 71 24.15 -7.71 -8.12
CA ASP A 71 24.44 -9.07 -8.58
C ASP A 71 24.44 -10.12 -7.46
N SER A 72 23.98 -9.77 -6.25
CA SER A 72 23.99 -10.65 -5.08
C SER A 72 22.74 -11.53 -4.95
N PHE A 73 21.76 -11.36 -5.82
CA PHE A 73 20.54 -12.18 -5.78
C PHE A 73 20.82 -13.59 -6.27
N PRO A 74 20.24 -14.64 -5.63
CA PRO A 74 20.35 -16.01 -6.11
C PRO A 74 19.80 -16.16 -7.53
N ASP A 75 20.40 -17.08 -8.31
CA ASP A 75 19.97 -17.36 -9.69
C ASP A 75 18.51 -17.84 -9.79
N GLU A 76 18.00 -18.46 -8.73
CA GLU A 76 16.63 -18.94 -8.60
C GLU A 76 15.62 -17.83 -8.33
N ALA A 77 16.06 -16.68 -7.86
CA ALA A 77 15.17 -15.56 -7.62
C ALA A 77 14.66 -14.96 -8.94
N THR A 78 13.38 -14.65 -8.99
CA THR A 78 12.77 -13.97 -10.13
C THR A 78 12.86 -12.46 -9.92
N VAL A 79 13.45 -11.73 -10.88
CA VAL A 79 13.53 -10.27 -10.83
C VAL A 79 12.56 -9.67 -11.84
N VAL A 80 11.62 -8.85 -11.35
CA VAL A 80 10.66 -8.10 -12.18
C VAL A 80 10.99 -6.61 -12.09
N THR A 81 11.33 -5.97 -13.21
CA THR A 81 11.59 -4.53 -13.26
C THR A 81 10.33 -3.79 -13.69
N ALA A 82 9.83 -2.93 -12.81
CA ALA A 82 8.68 -2.08 -13.09
C ALA A 82 9.11 -0.73 -13.69
N PHE A 83 10.06 -0.07 -13.05
CA PHE A 83 10.63 1.19 -13.55
C PHE A 83 12.14 1.03 -13.70
N ALA A 84 12.67 1.48 -14.83
CA ALA A 84 14.09 1.47 -15.15
C ALA A 84 14.54 2.90 -15.44
N GLN A 85 15.00 3.61 -14.43
CA GLN A 85 15.44 5.00 -14.50
C GLN A 85 14.37 5.92 -15.13
N ALA A 86 13.12 5.79 -14.70
CA ALA A 86 12.03 6.63 -15.19
C ALA A 86 12.20 8.07 -14.69
N ASP A 87 12.20 9.04 -15.61
CA ASP A 87 12.31 10.45 -15.27
C ASP A 87 11.08 10.93 -14.50
N GLN A 88 11.31 11.58 -13.36
CA GLN A 88 10.28 12.23 -12.55
C GLN A 88 10.68 13.68 -12.23
N ASN A 89 9.93 14.64 -12.76
CA ASN A 89 10.22 16.05 -12.62
C ASN A 89 8.98 16.92 -12.88
N PHE A 90 9.10 18.22 -12.61
CA PHE A 90 8.10 19.23 -12.89
C PHE A 90 8.72 20.36 -13.72
N GLY A 91 8.91 20.12 -15.03
CA GLY A 91 9.48 21.09 -15.95
C GLY A 91 8.95 20.83 -17.35
N GLY A 92 8.36 21.80 -18.03
CA GLY A 92 7.75 21.61 -19.33
C GLY A 92 6.56 20.66 -19.35
N GLU A 93 6.78 19.41 -19.02
CA GLU A 93 5.76 18.39 -18.72
C GLU A 93 5.68 18.14 -17.21
N ASN A 94 4.53 17.70 -16.74
CA ASN A 94 4.35 17.28 -15.35
C ASN A 94 4.60 15.76 -15.26
N LEU A 95 5.83 15.37 -15.00
CA LEU A 95 6.23 13.97 -14.83
C LEU A 95 6.37 13.58 -13.34
N ARG A 96 5.72 14.29 -12.44
CA ARG A 96 5.70 13.93 -11.01
C ARG A 96 5.08 12.56 -10.76
N GLU A 97 4.25 12.11 -11.68
CA GLU A 97 3.60 10.80 -11.66
C GLU A 97 3.89 10.08 -12.97
N VAL A 98 4.38 8.84 -12.87
CA VAL A 98 4.65 7.97 -14.02
C VAL A 98 4.06 6.59 -13.76
N GLU A 99 3.59 5.94 -14.83
CA GLU A 99 3.04 4.59 -14.78
C GLU A 99 3.88 3.61 -15.60
N ALA A 100 3.88 2.35 -15.17
CA ALA A 100 4.48 1.25 -15.87
C ALA A 100 3.67 -0.03 -15.71
N LEU A 101 3.73 -0.89 -16.73
CA LEU A 101 3.25 -2.27 -16.65
C LEU A 101 4.41 -3.15 -16.18
N ALA A 102 4.17 -3.94 -15.14
CA ALA A 102 5.11 -4.93 -14.64
C ALA A 102 4.54 -6.33 -14.88
N GLU A 103 5.34 -7.19 -15.52
CA GLU A 103 4.97 -8.56 -15.86
C GLU A 103 5.49 -9.50 -14.76
N PHE A 104 4.63 -9.85 -13.81
CA PHE A 104 4.92 -10.83 -12.78
C PHE A 104 4.64 -12.26 -13.28
N PRO A 105 5.23 -13.29 -12.66
CA PRO A 105 4.85 -14.67 -12.94
C PRO A 105 3.34 -14.87 -12.77
N ALA A 106 2.73 -15.67 -13.66
CA ALA A 106 1.29 -15.90 -13.61
C ALA A 106 0.84 -16.67 -12.34
N SER A 107 1.77 -17.40 -11.73
CA SER A 107 1.59 -18.13 -10.47
C SER A 107 2.95 -18.38 -9.84
N GLY A 108 2.98 -18.68 -8.56
CA GLY A 108 4.16 -19.06 -7.81
C GLY A 108 3.94 -18.86 -6.32
N ASP A 109 4.63 -19.70 -5.55
CA ASP A 109 4.72 -19.53 -4.10
C ASP A 109 6.04 -18.86 -3.76
N TRP A 110 5.94 -17.83 -2.93
CA TRP A 110 7.06 -16.97 -2.62
C TRP A 110 7.31 -16.99 -1.12
N ALA A 111 8.50 -17.49 -0.74
CA ALA A 111 8.98 -17.43 0.63
C ALA A 111 9.32 -15.99 1.05
N GLN A 112 9.71 -15.17 0.06
CA GLN A 112 10.04 -13.77 0.32
C GLN A 112 9.91 -12.95 -0.97
N VAL A 113 9.50 -11.68 -0.83
CA VAL A 113 9.51 -10.70 -1.92
C VAL A 113 10.14 -9.41 -1.40
N GLY A 114 11.28 -9.03 -1.99
CA GLY A 114 11.91 -7.74 -1.73
C GLY A 114 11.60 -6.73 -2.83
N MET A 115 11.43 -5.47 -2.47
CA MET A 115 11.31 -4.37 -3.43
C MET A 115 12.55 -3.49 -3.37
N TRP A 116 13.31 -3.48 -4.45
CA TRP A 116 14.40 -2.54 -4.72
C TRP A 116 13.81 -1.22 -5.17
N PHE A 117 14.06 -0.19 -4.43
CA PHE A 117 13.67 1.18 -4.74
C PHE A 117 14.89 2.07 -4.77
N GLU A 118 15.13 2.71 -5.91
CA GLU A 118 16.30 3.56 -6.12
C GLU A 118 15.90 4.88 -6.77
N LEU A 119 16.46 5.97 -6.24
CA LEU A 119 16.38 7.30 -6.80
C LEU A 119 17.79 7.76 -7.18
N GLU A 120 17.93 8.20 -8.42
CA GLU A 120 19.15 8.80 -8.94
C GLU A 120 18.90 10.24 -9.39
N CYS A 121 19.95 11.04 -9.45
CA CYS A 121 19.86 12.34 -10.12
C CYS A 121 19.70 12.13 -11.63
N PRO A 122 19.03 13.04 -12.35
CA PRO A 122 19.00 13.02 -13.80
C PRO A 122 20.41 13.02 -14.41
N GLU A 123 20.58 12.38 -15.57
CA GLU A 123 21.88 12.29 -16.23
C GLU A 123 22.41 13.69 -16.61
N GLY A 124 23.58 14.04 -16.07
CA GLY A 124 24.19 15.35 -16.27
C GLY A 124 23.51 16.51 -15.55
N GLY A 125 22.50 16.21 -14.71
CA GLY A 125 21.75 17.16 -13.90
C GLY A 125 21.97 16.97 -12.40
N GLU A 126 21.26 17.78 -11.61
CA GLU A 126 21.24 17.71 -10.14
C GLU A 126 19.94 17.10 -9.64
N CYS A 127 19.98 16.30 -8.56
CA CYS A 127 18.78 15.90 -7.83
C CYS A 127 18.05 17.14 -7.29
N ASP A 128 16.73 17.04 -7.08
CA ASP A 128 15.96 18.06 -6.35
C ASP A 128 16.65 18.39 -5.02
N HIS A 129 16.73 19.68 -4.72
CA HIS A 129 17.42 20.17 -3.52
C HIS A 129 16.64 19.92 -2.23
N TRP A 130 15.38 19.54 -2.31
CA TRP A 130 14.47 19.42 -1.19
C TRP A 130 14.04 17.98 -0.92
N ASP A 131 13.67 17.72 0.32
CA ASP A 131 13.01 16.50 0.73
C ASP A 131 11.56 16.49 0.21
N ARG A 132 11.24 15.53 -0.64
CA ARG A 132 9.93 15.38 -1.27
C ARG A 132 9.29 14.08 -0.84
N ALA A 133 8.01 14.14 -0.45
CA ALA A 133 7.24 12.93 -0.29
C ALA A 133 7.05 12.23 -1.64
N GLY A 134 7.12 10.91 -1.62
CA GLY A 134 6.87 10.08 -2.79
C GLY A 134 6.30 8.72 -2.41
N SER A 135 5.79 8.00 -3.39
CA SER A 135 5.23 6.66 -3.20
C SER A 135 5.29 5.81 -4.45
N VAL A 136 5.37 4.49 -4.25
CA VAL A 136 5.09 3.49 -5.29
C VAL A 136 3.75 2.85 -4.96
N GLN A 137 2.87 2.75 -5.94
CA GLN A 137 1.49 2.32 -5.79
C GLN A 137 1.13 1.24 -6.82
N LEU A 138 0.25 0.33 -6.44
CA LEU A 138 -0.46 -0.58 -7.33
C LEU A 138 -1.80 0.05 -7.71
N VAL A 139 -2.10 0.15 -9.00
CA VAL A 139 -3.40 0.58 -9.50
C VAL A 139 -4.33 -0.63 -9.55
N LEU A 140 -5.35 -0.68 -8.67
CA LEU A 140 -6.21 -1.84 -8.48
C LEU A 140 -7.24 -2.02 -9.61
N ASN A 141 -7.62 -0.92 -10.27
CA ASN A 141 -8.62 -0.89 -11.34
C ASN A 141 -8.14 -0.01 -12.51
N PRO A 142 -7.06 -0.41 -13.22
CA PRO A 142 -6.42 0.42 -14.24
C PRO A 142 -7.34 0.80 -15.42
N GLU A 143 -8.41 0.02 -15.64
CA GLU A 143 -9.41 0.29 -16.68
C GLU A 143 -10.39 1.42 -16.31
N ALA A 144 -10.42 1.87 -15.05
CA ALA A 144 -11.26 2.96 -14.63
C ALA A 144 -10.72 4.30 -15.13
N ALA A 145 -11.59 5.31 -15.24
CA ALA A 145 -11.15 6.68 -15.51
C ALA A 145 -10.17 7.14 -14.41
N PRO A 146 -9.13 7.93 -14.73
CA PRO A 146 -8.06 8.27 -13.79
C PRO A 146 -8.55 8.82 -12.43
N GLU A 147 -9.62 9.61 -12.43
CA GLU A 147 -10.25 10.17 -11.22
C GLU A 147 -10.98 9.12 -10.36
N ASN A 148 -11.23 7.92 -10.88
CA ASN A 148 -11.91 6.81 -10.21
C ASN A 148 -10.97 5.62 -9.98
N GLN A 149 -9.68 5.77 -10.28
CA GLN A 149 -8.72 4.72 -10.05
C GLN A 149 -8.43 4.56 -8.56
N GLU A 150 -8.52 3.33 -8.10
CA GLU A 150 -8.11 2.95 -6.75
C GLU A 150 -6.62 2.59 -6.76
N GLN A 151 -5.91 3.09 -5.76
CA GLN A 151 -4.48 2.90 -5.63
C GLN A 151 -4.15 2.35 -4.25
N MET A 152 -3.40 1.25 -4.23
CA MET A 152 -2.83 0.70 -3.00
C MET A 152 -1.37 1.13 -2.91
N GLU A 153 -1.00 1.79 -1.83
CA GLU A 153 0.38 2.19 -1.61
C GLU A 153 1.24 0.98 -1.22
N LEU A 154 2.24 0.66 -2.03
CA LEU A 154 3.20 -0.42 -1.77
C LEU A 154 4.36 0.08 -0.90
N LEU A 155 4.81 1.31 -1.18
CA LEU A 155 5.95 1.95 -0.53
C LEU A 155 5.71 3.45 -0.43
N ARG A 156 6.05 4.05 0.71
CA ARG A 156 6.24 5.48 0.88
C ARG A 156 7.69 5.80 1.13
N HIS A 157 8.16 6.92 0.61
CA HIS A 157 9.51 7.42 0.84
C HIS A 157 9.51 8.95 0.92
N VAL A 158 10.61 9.48 1.44
CA VAL A 158 10.93 10.91 1.30
C VAL A 158 12.30 11.03 0.68
N THR A 159 12.41 11.83 -0.37
CA THR A 159 13.67 11.99 -1.11
C THR A 159 14.75 12.60 -0.24
N PRO A 160 16.03 12.25 -0.42
CA PRO A 160 17.12 12.92 0.25
C PRO A 160 17.42 14.28 -0.38
N TYR A 161 18.02 15.19 0.38
CA TYR A 161 18.47 16.48 -0.15
C TYR A 161 19.63 16.30 -1.12
N ARG A 162 19.45 16.64 -2.38
CA ARG A 162 20.50 16.78 -3.43
C ARG A 162 21.28 15.51 -3.76
N ARG A 163 20.81 14.35 -3.44
CA ARG A 163 21.53 13.09 -3.70
C ARG A 163 20.58 11.92 -3.90
N GLY A 164 21.07 10.86 -4.53
CA GLY A 164 20.32 9.63 -4.69
C GLY A 164 20.21 8.80 -3.41
N MET A 165 19.33 7.82 -3.44
CA MET A 165 19.16 6.80 -2.39
C MET A 165 18.84 5.45 -3.03
N CYS A 166 19.16 4.37 -2.32
CA CYS A 166 18.71 3.03 -2.68
C CYS A 166 18.31 2.26 -1.43
N GLN A 167 17.13 1.63 -1.46
CA GLN A 167 16.63 0.80 -0.37
C GLN A 167 16.00 -0.48 -0.90
N PHE A 168 16.17 -1.56 -0.15
CA PHE A 168 15.61 -2.87 -0.46
C PHE A 168 14.70 -3.29 0.69
N VAL A 169 13.39 -3.22 0.49
CA VAL A 169 12.38 -3.38 1.56
C VAL A 169 11.58 -4.65 1.39
N ASP A 170 11.18 -5.24 2.52
CA ASP A 170 10.31 -6.42 2.55
C ASP A 170 8.87 -6.04 2.14
N VAL A 171 8.37 -6.67 1.08
CA VAL A 171 7.00 -6.57 0.62
C VAL A 171 6.34 -7.96 0.52
N THR A 172 6.86 -8.94 1.24
CA THR A 172 6.38 -10.33 1.22
C THR A 172 4.89 -10.42 1.57
N ALA A 173 4.41 -9.63 2.52
CA ALA A 173 2.98 -9.61 2.86
C ALA A 173 2.07 -9.27 1.66
N LEU A 174 2.59 -8.60 0.63
CA LEU A 174 1.88 -8.22 -0.59
C LEU A 174 2.03 -9.24 -1.74
N ALA A 175 2.73 -10.35 -1.53
CA ALA A 175 3.11 -11.30 -2.59
C ALA A 175 1.91 -11.82 -3.41
N SER A 176 0.74 -12.00 -2.76
CA SER A 176 -0.49 -12.44 -3.44
C SER A 176 -1.00 -11.47 -4.51
N LEU A 177 -0.56 -10.21 -4.51
CA LEU A 177 -0.90 -9.19 -5.51
C LEU A 177 0.02 -9.22 -6.74
N PHE A 178 1.18 -9.84 -6.64
CA PHE A 178 2.22 -9.81 -7.68
C PHE A 178 2.10 -11.01 -8.63
N GLN A 179 1.02 -11.01 -9.41
CA GLN A 179 0.71 -12.05 -10.40
C GLN A 179 0.27 -11.43 -11.73
N GLY A 180 0.75 -11.98 -12.86
CA GLY A 180 0.41 -11.49 -14.20
C GLY A 180 0.84 -10.04 -14.42
N THR A 181 0.14 -9.34 -15.32
CA THR A 181 0.42 -7.94 -15.63
C THR A 181 -0.21 -7.03 -14.57
N GLN A 182 0.61 -6.21 -13.92
CA GLN A 182 0.17 -5.22 -12.95
C GLN A 182 0.53 -3.80 -13.40
N THR A 183 -0.38 -2.85 -13.16
CA THR A 183 -0.11 -1.43 -13.38
C THR A 183 0.43 -0.82 -12.11
N LEU A 184 1.66 -0.31 -12.19
CA LEU A 184 2.33 0.37 -11.08
C LEU A 184 2.46 1.86 -11.39
N ARG A 185 2.37 2.66 -10.33
CA ARG A 185 2.51 4.12 -10.39
C ARG A 185 3.57 4.56 -9.40
N SER A 186 4.50 5.40 -9.86
CA SER A 186 5.44 6.13 -9.00
C SER A 186 5.09 7.59 -8.98
N TRP A 187 5.06 8.20 -7.80
CA TRP A 187 4.77 9.61 -7.60
C TRP A 187 5.81 10.25 -6.69
N ILE A 188 6.28 11.45 -7.05
CA ILE A 188 7.15 12.30 -6.21
C ILE A 188 6.60 13.72 -6.26
N ASP A 189 6.41 14.37 -5.09
CA ASP A 189 5.95 15.76 -5.00
C ASP A 189 7.05 16.77 -5.31
N THR A 190 7.79 16.54 -6.38
CA THR A 190 8.83 17.46 -6.87
C THR A 190 8.23 18.63 -7.63
N TRP A 191 8.87 19.80 -7.51
CA TRP A 191 8.45 21.04 -8.16
C TRP A 191 9.55 21.63 -9.05
N VAL A 192 10.57 20.83 -9.33
CA VAL A 192 11.73 21.20 -10.15
C VAL A 192 11.83 20.29 -11.38
N GLY A 193 12.53 20.75 -12.38
CA GLY A 193 12.77 20.02 -13.61
C GLY A 193 13.97 20.58 -14.38
N PRO A 194 14.30 20.05 -15.55
CA PRO A 194 15.51 20.36 -16.27
C PRO A 194 15.82 21.87 -16.36
N GLY A 195 16.97 22.29 -15.83
CA GLY A 195 17.44 23.67 -15.79
C GLY A 195 16.87 24.54 -14.67
N HIS A 196 16.14 23.98 -13.70
CA HIS A 196 15.69 24.72 -12.54
C HIS A 196 16.85 24.95 -11.55
N SER A 197 16.86 26.10 -10.84
CA SER A 197 17.93 26.46 -9.90
C SER A 197 18.05 25.54 -8.69
N ASP A 198 16.99 24.83 -8.34
CA ASP A 198 16.91 23.94 -7.19
C ASP A 198 16.92 22.45 -7.59
N GLY A 199 17.49 22.11 -8.75
CA GLY A 199 17.67 20.76 -9.25
C GLY A 199 16.79 20.42 -10.44
N ASP A 200 17.07 19.28 -11.05
CA ASP A 200 16.44 18.84 -12.31
C ASP A 200 15.38 17.74 -12.11
N GLY A 201 15.19 17.26 -10.88
CA GLY A 201 14.25 16.18 -10.55
C GLY A 201 14.95 14.88 -10.19
N TRP A 202 14.36 13.74 -10.60
CA TRP A 202 14.75 12.38 -10.20
C TRP A 202 14.67 11.40 -11.36
N ARG A 203 15.41 10.30 -11.25
CA ARG A 203 15.17 9.06 -12.00
C ARG A 203 14.88 7.94 -11.04
N THR A 204 13.76 7.24 -11.26
CA THR A 204 13.25 6.18 -10.37
C THR A 204 13.47 4.81 -10.98
N THR A 205 14.06 3.90 -10.22
CA THR A 205 14.13 2.47 -10.53
C THR A 205 13.39 1.68 -9.46
N VAL A 206 12.50 0.77 -9.91
CA VAL A 206 11.79 -0.17 -9.02
C VAL A 206 11.89 -1.57 -9.58
N ARG A 207 12.38 -2.51 -8.76
CA ARG A 207 12.45 -3.94 -9.08
C ARG A 207 11.86 -4.75 -7.94
N PHE A 208 11.23 -5.85 -8.28
CA PHE A 208 10.79 -6.85 -7.31
C PHE A 208 11.69 -8.07 -7.44
N VAL A 209 12.20 -8.55 -6.33
CA VAL A 209 13.03 -9.76 -6.24
C VAL A 209 12.23 -10.79 -5.46
N MET A 210 11.81 -11.86 -6.15
CA MET A 210 10.89 -12.85 -5.64
C MET A 210 11.65 -14.16 -5.42
N TYR A 211 11.72 -14.62 -4.17
CA TYR A 211 12.42 -15.83 -3.76
C TYR A 211 11.42 -16.98 -3.67
N PRO A 212 11.56 -18.03 -4.51
CA PRO A 212 10.64 -19.16 -4.48
C PRO A 212 10.75 -19.94 -3.17
N GLY A 213 9.64 -20.49 -2.71
CA GLY A 213 9.55 -21.29 -1.49
C GLY A 213 8.14 -21.30 -0.92
N PRO A 214 7.92 -21.92 0.25
CA PRO A 214 6.61 -21.95 0.88
C PRO A 214 6.03 -20.55 1.01
N ARG A 215 4.75 -20.41 0.69
CA ARG A 215 4.06 -19.11 0.71
C ARG A 215 4.16 -18.45 2.10
N ALA A 216 4.73 -17.25 2.16
CA ALA A 216 4.82 -16.44 3.38
C ALA A 216 3.93 -15.18 3.33
N GLY A 217 3.49 -14.77 2.14
CA GLY A 217 2.63 -13.61 1.93
C GLY A 217 1.23 -13.79 2.51
N ALA A 218 0.53 -12.67 2.74
CA ALA A 218 -0.85 -12.70 3.18
C ALA A 218 -1.75 -13.41 2.14
N THR A 219 -2.71 -14.20 2.64
CA THR A 219 -3.70 -14.87 1.80
C THR A 219 -4.60 -13.84 1.13
N GLN A 220 -4.96 -12.78 1.84
CA GLN A 220 -5.73 -11.65 1.32
C GLN A 220 -5.11 -10.32 1.74
N VAL A 221 -5.14 -9.35 0.82
CA VAL A 221 -4.75 -7.96 1.08
C VAL A 221 -5.94 -7.07 0.73
N GLN A 222 -6.34 -6.21 1.68
CA GLN A 222 -7.41 -5.25 1.47
C GLN A 222 -6.84 -3.83 1.54
N ASN A 223 -7.17 -3.00 0.55
CA ASN A 223 -6.86 -1.58 0.56
C ASN A 223 -7.98 -0.84 1.31
N VAL A 224 -7.72 -0.43 2.54
CA VAL A 224 -8.70 0.32 3.33
C VAL A 224 -8.72 1.77 2.88
N TRP A 225 -7.55 2.41 2.94
CA TRP A 225 -7.35 3.75 2.39
C TRP A 225 -6.07 3.76 1.56
N GLY A 226 -6.18 4.14 0.31
CA GLY A 226 -5.03 4.60 -0.46
C GLY A 226 -4.45 5.88 0.17
N ARG A 227 -3.31 6.35 -0.34
CA ARG A 227 -2.69 7.57 0.21
C ARG A 227 -3.65 8.75 0.21
N ARG A 228 -3.92 9.31 1.38
CA ARG A 228 -4.74 10.51 1.61
C ARG A 228 -3.93 11.57 2.33
N SER A 229 -4.20 12.83 2.03
CA SER A 229 -3.66 13.98 2.78
C SER A 229 -4.71 14.44 3.78
N ILE A 230 -4.34 14.47 5.05
CA ILE A 230 -5.19 14.94 6.13
C ILE A 230 -4.54 16.19 6.71
N THR A 231 -5.29 17.29 6.76
CA THR A 231 -4.85 18.48 7.47
C THR A 231 -5.03 18.25 8.99
N VAL A 232 -3.98 18.48 9.75
CA VAL A 232 -4.02 18.33 11.21
C VAL A 232 -4.04 19.71 11.88
N GLY A 233 -4.82 19.81 12.95
CA GLY A 233 -4.83 21.03 13.77
C GLY A 233 -5.78 22.14 13.30
N GLN A 234 -6.80 21.85 12.51
CA GLN A 234 -7.80 22.85 12.05
C GLN A 234 -9.13 22.75 12.80
N VAL A 235 -9.12 22.89 14.12
CA VAL A 235 -10.37 22.81 14.89
C VAL A 235 -11.33 23.97 14.58
N GLU A 236 -10.82 25.16 14.24
CA GLU A 236 -11.66 26.33 13.96
C GLU A 236 -12.48 26.20 12.66
N GLU A 237 -12.05 25.38 11.72
CA GLU A 237 -12.75 25.11 10.47
C GLU A 237 -13.64 23.85 10.54
N GLY A 238 -13.72 23.21 11.71
CA GLY A 238 -14.53 22.01 11.92
C GLY A 238 -14.00 20.76 11.19
N GLN A 239 -12.74 20.77 10.76
CA GLN A 239 -12.08 19.63 10.12
C GLN A 239 -11.28 18.83 11.16
N THR A 240 -11.93 17.89 11.79
CA THR A 240 -11.27 16.87 12.61
C THR A 240 -10.66 15.78 11.71
N VAL A 241 -9.91 14.85 12.30
CA VAL A 241 -9.44 13.66 11.56
C VAL A 241 -10.64 12.88 11.04
N ASP A 242 -11.67 12.67 11.85
CA ASP A 242 -12.88 11.93 11.52
C ASP A 242 -13.67 12.56 10.36
N ASP A 243 -13.67 13.89 10.26
CA ASP A 243 -14.30 14.60 9.12
C ASP A 243 -13.58 14.35 7.79
N GLN A 244 -12.31 13.96 7.82
CA GLN A 244 -11.46 13.78 6.65
C GLN A 244 -11.23 12.31 6.29
N ILE A 245 -11.29 11.41 7.28
CA ILE A 245 -11.26 9.96 7.13
C ILE A 245 -12.45 9.38 7.88
N GLU A 246 -13.48 8.98 7.13
CA GLU A 246 -14.64 8.31 7.71
C GLU A 246 -14.27 6.87 8.13
N PRO A 247 -14.84 6.37 9.24
CA PRO A 247 -14.76 4.96 9.60
C PRO A 247 -15.20 4.06 8.45
N VAL A 248 -14.60 2.89 8.34
CA VAL A 248 -14.91 1.91 7.30
C VAL A 248 -15.32 0.59 7.91
N VAL A 249 -16.18 -0.15 7.22
CA VAL A 249 -16.53 -1.52 7.58
C VAL A 249 -15.77 -2.46 6.64
N PHE A 250 -15.08 -3.43 7.23
CA PHE A 250 -14.38 -4.49 6.49
C PHE A 250 -14.81 -5.87 6.99
N ARG A 251 -14.46 -6.88 6.20
CA ARG A 251 -14.67 -8.29 6.56
C ARG A 251 -13.48 -9.10 6.09
N VAL A 252 -13.03 -10.03 6.92
CA VAL A 252 -12.04 -11.04 6.55
C VAL A 252 -12.72 -12.40 6.36
N PRO A 253 -12.12 -13.36 5.60
CA PRO A 253 -12.64 -14.70 5.45
C PRO A 253 -12.88 -15.42 6.79
N GLU A 254 -13.81 -16.39 6.82
CA GLU A 254 -14.16 -17.15 8.02
C GLU A 254 -12.99 -17.99 8.58
N ASP A 255 -12.06 -18.39 7.71
CA ASP A 255 -10.87 -19.19 8.03
C ASP A 255 -9.63 -18.35 8.36
N THR A 256 -9.80 -17.04 8.55
CA THR A 256 -8.68 -16.13 8.88
C THR A 256 -8.18 -16.39 10.29
N GLU A 257 -6.87 -16.61 10.42
CA GLU A 257 -6.19 -16.82 11.70
C GLU A 257 -5.47 -15.58 12.21
N ARG A 258 -5.02 -14.72 11.29
CA ARG A 258 -4.24 -13.53 11.64
C ARG A 258 -4.63 -12.35 10.79
N VAL A 259 -4.73 -11.16 11.43
CA VAL A 259 -5.02 -9.89 10.76
C VAL A 259 -4.05 -8.81 11.25
N ILE A 260 -3.35 -8.18 10.29
CA ILE A 260 -2.44 -7.06 10.56
C ILE A 260 -2.96 -5.83 9.84
N ALA A 261 -3.09 -4.73 10.57
CA ALA A 261 -3.29 -3.41 9.99
C ALA A 261 -1.91 -2.76 9.72
N HIS A 262 -1.60 -2.51 8.46
CA HIS A 262 -0.38 -1.79 8.07
C HIS A 262 -0.73 -0.32 7.83
N LEU A 263 -0.46 0.51 8.83
CA LEU A 263 -0.69 1.95 8.81
C LEU A 263 0.61 2.67 8.42
N THR A 264 0.61 3.43 7.33
CA THR A 264 1.73 4.29 6.95
C THR A 264 1.32 5.75 7.08
N THR A 265 2.02 6.50 7.93
CA THR A 265 1.79 7.93 8.11
C THR A 265 3.10 8.70 8.02
N THR A 266 3.04 9.89 7.43
CA THR A 266 4.18 10.82 7.35
C THR A 266 3.66 12.23 7.52
N GLY A 267 4.13 12.92 8.58
CA GLY A 267 3.77 14.30 8.87
C GLY A 267 4.59 15.27 8.06
N HIS A 268 3.96 16.31 7.52
CA HIS A 268 4.59 17.31 6.67
C HIS A 268 4.15 18.72 7.05
N SER A 269 5.09 19.67 6.90
CA SER A 269 4.89 21.04 7.34
C SER A 269 4.70 21.14 8.88
N PHE A 270 4.77 22.32 9.41
CA PHE A 270 4.70 22.53 10.87
C PHE A 270 3.81 23.72 11.25
N GLY A 271 3.31 24.48 10.28
CA GLY A 271 2.49 25.65 10.57
C GLY A 271 3.17 26.64 11.49
N ASN A 272 2.38 27.31 12.34
CA ASN A 272 2.91 28.12 13.44
C ASN A 272 2.95 27.33 14.76
N SER A 273 3.53 27.92 15.80
CA SER A 273 3.78 27.25 17.08
C SER A 273 2.53 26.59 17.67
N GLY A 274 2.65 25.32 18.08
CA GLY A 274 1.59 24.51 18.66
C GLY A 274 0.94 23.53 17.70
N ASN A 275 1.03 23.76 16.40
CA ASN A 275 0.60 22.81 15.36
C ASN A 275 1.80 22.31 14.61
N CYS A 276 2.07 21.05 14.77
CA CYS A 276 3.15 20.42 14.04
C CYS A 276 2.67 19.08 13.48
N ALA A 277 3.04 18.78 12.23
CA ALA A 277 2.90 17.46 11.67
C ALA A 277 4.28 16.82 11.47
N GLU A 278 5.25 17.58 10.97
CA GLU A 278 6.58 17.09 10.65
C GLU A 278 7.47 16.86 11.88
N PHE A 279 7.54 17.85 12.77
CA PHE A 279 8.49 17.87 13.90
C PHE A 279 7.83 17.65 15.27
N CYS A 280 6.63 17.07 15.30
CA CYS A 280 5.97 16.68 16.53
C CYS A 280 5.67 15.20 16.50
N GLU A 281 5.90 14.56 17.61
CA GLU A 281 5.45 13.19 17.81
C GLU A 281 3.92 13.13 17.80
N MET A 282 3.37 12.24 17.01
CA MET A 282 1.94 11.94 16.96
C MET A 282 1.71 10.49 17.30
N GLN A 283 0.68 10.23 18.09
CA GLN A 283 0.17 8.90 18.35
C GLN A 283 -0.98 8.62 17.39
N HIS A 284 -0.94 7.49 16.75
CA HIS A 284 -1.99 7.00 15.86
C HIS A 284 -2.68 5.82 16.53
N ASN A 285 -4.00 5.87 16.64
CA ASN A 285 -4.80 4.78 17.15
C ASN A 285 -5.60 4.17 15.99
N VAL A 286 -5.35 2.90 15.70
CA VAL A 286 -6.26 2.09 14.89
C VAL A 286 -7.33 1.55 15.83
N VAL A 287 -8.57 1.96 15.60
CA VAL A 287 -9.72 1.63 16.45
C VAL A 287 -10.54 0.57 15.73
N ILE A 288 -10.72 -0.59 16.37
CA ILE A 288 -11.47 -1.73 15.84
C ILE A 288 -12.66 -1.98 16.77
N ASP A 289 -13.88 -1.79 16.31
CA ASP A 289 -15.12 -1.91 17.12
C ASP A 289 -14.99 -1.21 18.48
N GLY A 290 -14.41 0.00 18.48
CA GLY A 290 -14.18 0.80 19.69
C GLY A 290 -12.99 0.36 20.55
N GLN A 291 -12.17 -0.59 20.10
CA GLN A 291 -10.94 -1.02 20.78
C GLN A 291 -9.71 -0.43 20.08
N SER A 292 -8.96 0.41 20.79
CA SER A 292 -7.79 1.10 20.23
C SER A 292 -6.51 0.28 20.30
N SER A 293 -5.74 0.27 19.23
CA SER A 293 -4.34 -0.16 19.17
C SER A 293 -3.48 1.02 18.77
N SER A 294 -2.57 1.44 19.66
CA SER A 294 -1.77 2.64 19.49
C SER A 294 -0.43 2.36 18.84
N TRP A 295 0.02 3.27 17.98
CA TRP A 295 1.33 3.26 17.35
C TRP A 295 1.87 4.70 17.22
N SER A 296 3.19 4.88 17.40
CA SER A 296 3.89 6.12 17.10
C SER A 296 4.93 5.87 16.02
N GLY A 297 4.91 6.68 14.98
CA GLY A 297 5.88 6.65 13.90
C GLY A 297 7.08 7.57 14.11
N TRP A 298 7.26 8.12 15.31
CA TRP A 298 8.34 9.06 15.58
C TRP A 298 9.71 8.47 15.26
N ARG A 299 10.51 9.21 14.50
CA ARG A 299 11.88 8.85 14.10
C ARG A 299 12.85 9.83 14.76
N ASP A 300 13.60 9.36 15.74
CA ASP A 300 14.67 10.11 16.44
C ASP A 300 16.07 9.68 16.00
N ASP A 301 16.15 8.82 15.01
CA ASP A 301 17.35 8.19 14.45
C ASP A 301 17.73 8.74 13.06
N CYS A 302 17.15 9.84 12.59
CA CYS A 302 17.44 10.39 11.27
C CYS A 302 18.92 10.74 11.04
N ASP A 303 19.66 11.10 12.10
CA ASP A 303 21.10 11.37 12.07
C ASP A 303 21.96 10.10 11.83
N GLU A 304 21.39 8.91 12.05
CA GLU A 304 22.02 7.62 11.75
C GLU A 304 21.81 7.16 10.31
N ASN A 305 21.04 7.92 9.51
CA ASN A 305 20.70 7.52 8.13
C ASN A 305 21.97 7.32 7.27
N PRO A 306 22.15 6.12 6.67
CA PRO A 306 23.31 5.83 5.83
C PRO A 306 23.37 6.68 4.54
N VAL A 307 22.22 7.26 4.12
CA VAL A 307 22.16 8.27 3.07
C VAL A 307 22.63 9.61 3.64
N SER A 308 23.90 9.68 4.02
CA SER A 308 24.54 10.84 4.66
C SER A 308 25.92 11.11 4.05
N PRO A 309 26.49 12.33 4.20
CA PRO A 309 25.80 13.52 4.65
C PRO A 309 24.84 14.05 3.59
N GLN A 310 23.76 14.69 4.01
CA GLN A 310 22.84 15.41 3.14
C GLN A 310 22.93 16.92 3.39
N SER A 311 22.28 17.72 2.56
CA SER A 311 22.01 19.13 2.83
C SER A 311 20.77 19.27 3.71
N GLY A 312 20.43 20.49 4.11
CA GLY A 312 19.17 20.78 4.83
C GLY A 312 19.13 20.26 6.25
N THR A 313 17.95 19.89 6.71
CA THR A 313 17.65 19.54 8.12
C THR A 313 17.47 18.02 8.30
N TRP A 314 18.21 17.21 7.54
CA TRP A 314 18.03 15.76 7.47
C TRP A 314 18.25 15.03 8.81
N GLU A 315 19.07 15.59 9.70
CA GLU A 315 19.41 15.01 11.00
C GLU A 315 18.28 15.13 12.05
N TYR A 316 17.27 15.98 11.78
CA TYR A 316 16.26 16.28 12.79
C TYR A 316 15.23 15.14 12.88
N PRO A 317 14.83 14.79 14.12
CA PRO A 317 13.72 13.86 14.33
C PRO A 317 12.45 14.31 13.62
N ARG A 318 11.68 13.34 13.11
CA ARG A 318 10.45 13.59 12.34
C ARG A 318 9.36 12.55 12.61
N ASN A 319 8.15 12.94 12.28
CA ASN A 319 6.98 12.10 12.43
C ASN A 319 6.78 11.19 11.21
N GLY A 320 7.22 9.94 11.35
CA GLY A 320 6.98 8.85 10.40
C GLY A 320 8.00 8.69 9.28
N TRP A 321 9.06 9.54 9.22
CA TRP A 321 10.00 9.49 8.11
C TRP A 321 11.36 10.13 8.43
N CYS A 322 12.37 9.85 7.61
CA CYS A 322 13.62 10.60 7.53
C CYS A 322 13.93 10.89 6.05
N PRO A 323 14.56 12.05 5.71
CA PRO A 323 14.98 12.32 4.33
C PRO A 323 15.94 11.25 3.81
N GLY A 324 15.66 10.69 2.64
CA GLY A 324 16.46 9.60 2.05
C GLY A 324 16.13 8.22 2.62
N ALA A 325 14.92 8.04 3.15
CA ALA A 325 14.46 6.76 3.66
C ALA A 325 13.02 6.44 3.22
N THR A 326 12.71 5.15 3.23
CA THR A 326 11.34 4.67 3.15
C THR A 326 10.66 4.83 4.51
N ALA A 327 9.36 5.14 4.48
CA ALA A 327 8.52 5.17 5.67
C ALA A 327 7.86 3.80 5.82
N ALA A 328 8.41 2.98 6.70
CA ALA A 328 7.96 1.60 6.89
C ALA A 328 6.52 1.51 7.45
N GLY A 329 6.07 2.52 8.19
CA GLY A 329 4.78 2.49 8.88
C GLY A 329 4.75 1.56 10.09
N GLY A 330 3.56 1.33 10.63
CA GLY A 330 3.29 0.44 11.76
C GLY A 330 2.54 -0.81 11.33
N MET A 331 3.10 -1.98 11.67
CA MET A 331 2.45 -3.28 11.53
C MET A 331 1.72 -3.61 12.83
N ILE A 332 0.42 -3.34 12.89
CA ILE A 332 -0.39 -3.43 14.10
C ILE A 332 -1.21 -4.72 14.06
N ASP A 333 -0.92 -5.64 14.99
CA ASP A 333 -1.70 -6.88 15.11
C ASP A 333 -3.07 -6.59 15.74
N ILE A 334 -4.12 -6.73 14.93
CA ILE A 334 -5.51 -6.52 15.31
C ILE A 334 -6.30 -7.84 15.41
N THR A 335 -5.65 -8.99 15.27
CA THR A 335 -6.28 -10.33 15.22
C THR A 335 -7.30 -10.53 16.33
N LYS A 336 -6.95 -10.15 17.56
CA LYS A 336 -7.83 -10.35 18.75
C LYS A 336 -9.08 -9.47 18.77
N HIS A 337 -9.15 -8.47 17.89
CA HIS A 337 -10.27 -7.52 17.81
C HIS A 337 -11.19 -7.79 16.60
N VAL A 338 -10.82 -8.73 15.73
CA VAL A 338 -11.57 -9.10 14.53
C VAL A 338 -12.22 -10.46 14.72
N VAL A 339 -13.50 -10.56 14.37
CA VAL A 339 -14.20 -11.86 14.32
C VAL A 339 -14.26 -12.30 12.85
N PRO A 340 -13.53 -13.36 12.45
CA PRO A 340 -13.56 -13.83 11.07
C PRO A 340 -14.98 -14.09 10.58
N GLY A 341 -15.27 -13.67 9.34
CA GLY A 341 -16.60 -13.81 8.73
C GLY A 341 -17.64 -12.78 9.16
N GLU A 342 -17.35 -11.89 10.11
CA GLU A 342 -18.25 -10.84 10.55
C GLU A 342 -17.79 -9.45 10.05
N ASP A 343 -18.73 -8.51 9.97
CA ASP A 343 -18.43 -7.12 9.67
C ASP A 343 -17.78 -6.45 10.88
N THR A 344 -16.68 -5.76 10.64
CA THR A 344 -15.87 -5.10 11.66
C THR A 344 -15.68 -3.63 11.28
N GLU A 345 -15.94 -2.70 12.20
CA GLU A 345 -15.69 -1.28 11.98
C GLU A 345 -14.22 -0.94 12.29
N LEU A 346 -13.59 -0.17 11.42
CA LEU A 346 -12.25 0.36 11.58
C LEU A 346 -12.26 1.88 11.45
N ASP A 347 -11.64 2.54 12.42
CA ASP A 347 -11.47 3.99 12.48
C ASP A 347 -10.02 4.36 12.78
N LEU A 348 -9.65 5.61 12.54
CA LEU A 348 -8.32 6.16 12.79
C LEU A 348 -8.40 7.45 13.61
N GLU A 349 -7.74 7.44 14.74
CA GLU A 349 -7.50 8.65 15.54
C GLU A 349 -6.04 9.08 15.42
N ILE A 350 -5.78 10.37 15.25
CA ILE A 350 -4.45 10.95 15.32
C ILE A 350 -4.41 11.95 16.46
N LEU A 351 -3.58 11.67 17.47
CA LEU A 351 -3.45 12.46 18.68
C LEU A 351 -2.08 13.14 18.71
N LEU A 352 -2.07 14.43 19.05
CA LEU A 352 -0.82 15.11 19.31
C LEU A 352 -0.24 14.69 20.67
N SER A 353 1.03 14.34 20.70
CA SER A 353 1.76 14.08 21.94
C SER A 353 1.84 15.35 22.80
N ASN A 354 2.01 15.19 24.09
CA ASN A 354 2.21 16.27 25.07
C ASN A 354 1.03 17.23 25.28
N GLY A 355 -0.20 16.84 24.94
CA GLY A 355 -1.41 17.63 25.19
C GLY A 355 -1.51 18.88 24.33
N PHE A 356 -0.82 18.92 23.18
CA PHE A 356 -1.09 19.94 22.18
C PHE A 356 -2.51 19.75 21.64
N GLU A 357 -3.28 20.83 21.68
CA GLU A 357 -4.58 20.86 21.03
C GLU A 357 -4.41 21.16 19.54
N TYR A 358 -5.32 20.64 18.73
CA TYR A 358 -5.45 21.03 17.33
C TYR A 358 -5.91 22.48 17.25
N ASN A 359 -4.99 23.39 17.27
CA ASN A 359 -5.25 24.83 17.27
C ASN A 359 -4.39 25.48 16.19
N ASN A 360 -4.78 25.34 14.93
CA ASN A 360 -4.01 25.87 13.83
C ASN A 360 -4.52 27.24 13.40
N VAL A 361 -3.67 28.25 13.59
CA VAL A 361 -3.90 29.64 13.13
C VAL A 361 -2.98 30.01 11.95
N SER A 362 -2.34 29.02 11.33
CA SER A 362 -1.47 29.26 10.18
C SER A 362 -2.28 29.65 8.95
N PRO A 363 -1.76 30.49 8.04
CA PRO A 363 -2.34 30.69 6.73
C PRO A 363 -2.49 29.35 5.98
N GLY A 364 -3.53 29.21 5.16
CA GLY A 364 -3.88 27.95 4.47
C GLY A 364 -2.74 27.27 3.71
N SER A 365 -1.77 28.04 3.18
CA SER A 365 -0.59 27.50 2.48
C SER A 365 0.49 26.89 3.41
N LEU A 366 0.35 27.05 4.72
CA LEU A 366 1.32 26.59 5.73
C LEU A 366 0.68 25.62 6.72
N LEU A 367 -0.50 25.07 6.40
CA LEU A 367 -1.17 24.14 7.27
C LEU A 367 -0.35 22.84 7.38
N PRO A 368 -0.14 22.32 8.59
CA PRO A 368 0.45 21.01 8.78
C PRO A 368 -0.52 19.94 8.28
N TYR A 369 0.02 18.91 7.65
CA TYR A 369 -0.76 17.80 7.13
C TYR A 369 -0.02 16.47 7.31
N THR A 370 -0.77 15.39 7.26
CA THR A 370 -0.23 14.04 7.33
C THR A 370 -0.72 13.25 6.14
N PHE A 371 0.18 12.59 5.43
CA PHE A 371 -0.22 11.54 4.49
C PHE A 371 -0.48 10.26 5.26
N VAL A 372 -1.62 9.65 4.99
CA VAL A 372 -2.08 8.40 5.60
C VAL A 372 -2.42 7.39 4.54
N SER A 373 -2.05 6.14 4.74
CA SER A 373 -2.60 4.99 4.02
C SER A 373 -2.72 3.80 4.97
N LEU A 374 -3.71 2.92 4.73
CA LEU A 374 -3.92 1.72 5.53
C LEU A 374 -4.30 0.54 4.65
N LYS A 375 -3.64 -0.58 4.90
CA LYS A 375 -3.91 -1.89 4.30
C LYS A 375 -4.17 -2.90 5.41
N LEU A 376 -5.02 -3.89 5.15
CA LEU A 376 -5.17 -5.06 5.99
C LEU A 376 -4.55 -6.27 5.29
N TYR A 377 -3.76 -7.00 6.04
CA TYR A 377 -3.23 -8.30 5.65
C TYR A 377 -3.92 -9.37 6.46
N SER A 378 -4.44 -10.41 5.83
CA SER A 378 -5.00 -11.57 6.50
C SER A 378 -4.37 -12.86 6.01
N TRP A 379 -4.12 -13.78 6.94
CA TRP A 379 -3.63 -15.12 6.70
C TRP A 379 -4.68 -16.13 7.15
N SER A 380 -4.95 -17.11 6.31
CA SER A 380 -5.84 -18.24 6.58
C SER A 380 -5.02 -19.54 6.61
N GLU A 381 -5.55 -20.57 7.29
CA GLU A 381 -5.01 -21.95 7.14
C GLU A 381 -5.09 -22.39 5.67
N GLU A 382 -4.03 -23.06 5.18
CA GLU A 382 -4.00 -23.73 3.88
C GLU A 382 -4.73 -25.08 3.90
#